data_9835214157914f871ac541b4a259155f
#
_entry.id   9835214157914f871ac541b4a259155f
#
_cell.length_a   1.000
_cell.length_b   1.000
_cell.length_c   1.000
_cell.angle_alpha   90.00
_cell.angle_beta   90.00
_cell.angle_gamma   90.00
#
_symmetry.space_group_name_H-M   'P 1'
#
loop_
_entity.id
_entity.type
_entity.pdbx_description
1 polymer ?
#
loop_
_entity_poly.entity_id
_entity_poly.type
_entity_poly.pdbx_seq_one_letter_code
_entity_poly.pdbx_strand_id
1 'polypeptide(L)'
;MSTSIRQQVLAQFEQAAKDNNRKLTALTDSLPLIESGLDSLCFAMIVARLEEELGFDPFAATNVRFPVTVGEFIQCYEAGR
;
A
#
# COMPACT_ATOMS: atom_id res chain seq x y z
N MET A 1 1.02 -20.83 -8.43
CA MET A 1 0.17 -19.70 -8.82
C MET A 1 0.76 -18.41 -8.25
N SER A 2 0.81 -17.39 -9.07
CA SER A 2 1.36 -16.13 -8.61
C SER A 2 0.26 -15.29 -7.94
N THR A 3 0.63 -14.60 -6.86
CA THR A 3 -0.26 -13.68 -6.19
C THR A 3 -0.31 -12.39 -6.98
N SER A 4 -1.49 -11.82 -7.16
CA SER A 4 -1.63 -10.56 -7.89
C SER A 4 -1.01 -9.42 -7.08
N ILE A 5 -0.64 -8.34 -7.76
CA ILE A 5 -0.09 -7.16 -7.08
C ILE A 5 -1.12 -6.60 -6.09
N ARG A 6 -2.40 -6.56 -6.48
CA ARG A 6 -3.45 -6.10 -5.58
C ARG A 6 -3.45 -6.91 -4.28
N GLN A 7 -3.37 -8.23 -4.38
CA GLN A 7 -3.37 -9.08 -3.20
C GLN A 7 -2.13 -8.85 -2.34
N GLN A 8 -0.98 -8.65 -2.97
CA GLN A 8 0.26 -8.39 -2.23
C GLN A 8 0.18 -7.06 -1.48
N VAL A 9 -0.36 -6.02 -2.12
CA VAL A 9 -0.52 -4.72 -1.48
C VAL A 9 -1.48 -4.82 -0.30
N LEU A 10 -2.64 -5.43 -0.50
CA LEU A 10 -3.62 -5.56 0.57
C LEU A 10 -3.10 -6.41 1.72
N ALA A 11 -2.33 -7.45 1.44
CA ALA A 11 -1.72 -8.27 2.48
C ALA A 11 -0.77 -7.44 3.35
N GLN A 12 -0.03 -6.50 2.74
CA GLN A 12 0.86 -5.64 3.51
C GLN A 12 0.10 -4.66 4.38
N PHE A 13 -1.05 -4.17 3.91
CA PHE A 13 -1.92 -3.35 4.75
C PHE A 13 -2.35 -4.12 5.98
N GLU A 14 -2.80 -5.36 5.80
CA GLU A 14 -3.25 -6.19 6.91
C GLU A 14 -2.10 -6.50 7.86
N GLN A 15 -0.92 -6.80 7.33
CA GLN A 15 0.23 -7.12 8.15
C GLN A 15 0.68 -5.91 8.97
N ALA A 16 0.71 -4.73 8.34
CA ALA A 16 1.10 -3.51 9.05
C ALA A 16 0.12 -3.18 10.17
N ALA A 17 -1.18 -3.38 9.93
CA ALA A 17 -2.18 -3.14 10.96
C ALA A 17 -1.99 -4.09 12.14
N LYS A 18 -1.73 -5.37 11.83
CA LYS A 18 -1.51 -6.39 12.85
C LYS A 18 -0.26 -6.09 13.67
N ASP A 19 0.84 -5.75 12.97
CA ASP A 19 2.12 -5.48 13.63
C ASP A 19 2.05 -4.26 14.55
N ASN A 20 1.20 -3.29 14.22
CA ASN A 20 1.10 -2.05 14.98
C ASN A 20 -0.17 -1.98 15.81
N ASN A 21 -0.87 -3.10 15.95
CA ASN A 21 -2.07 -3.21 16.76
C ASN A 21 -3.12 -2.18 16.33
N ARG A 22 -3.29 -2.01 15.02
CA ARG A 22 -4.27 -1.10 14.43
C ARG A 22 -5.43 -1.87 13.84
N LYS A 23 -6.59 -1.24 13.80
CA LYS A 23 -7.79 -1.84 13.22
C LYS A 23 -8.03 -1.23 11.85
N LEU A 24 -8.09 -2.08 10.82
CA LEU A 24 -8.33 -1.62 9.46
C LEU A 24 -9.80 -1.38 9.20
N THR A 25 -10.08 -0.29 8.49
CA THR A 25 -11.38 -0.08 7.85
C THR A 25 -11.44 -0.97 6.61
N ALA A 26 -12.64 -1.29 6.14
CA ALA A 26 -12.78 -2.08 4.92
C ALA A 26 -12.03 -1.41 3.77
N LEU A 27 -11.12 -2.14 3.14
CA LEU A 27 -10.22 -1.58 2.13
C LEU A 27 -10.87 -1.62 0.75
N THR A 28 -11.72 -0.63 0.48
CA THR A 28 -12.30 -0.45 -0.84
C THR A 28 -11.40 0.48 -1.66
N ASP A 29 -11.54 0.40 -2.99
CA ASP A 29 -10.71 1.23 -3.86
C ASP A 29 -10.92 2.73 -3.64
N SER A 30 -12.12 3.13 -3.26
CA SER A 30 -12.45 4.54 -3.05
C SER A 30 -12.08 5.03 -1.64
N LEU A 31 -11.68 4.15 -0.75
CA LEU A 31 -11.36 4.54 0.62
C LEU A 31 -10.13 5.45 0.65
N PRO A 32 -10.22 6.66 1.23
CA PRO A 32 -9.01 7.47 1.42
C PRO A 32 -8.03 6.76 2.35
N LEU A 33 -6.75 6.84 2.01
CA LEU A 33 -5.71 6.19 2.80
C LEU A 33 -5.71 6.66 4.25
N ILE A 34 -5.99 7.96 4.47
CA ILE A 34 -6.01 8.51 5.83
C ILE A 34 -7.15 7.95 6.67
N GLU A 35 -8.15 7.33 6.04
CA GLU A 35 -9.28 6.72 6.74
C GLU A 35 -9.14 5.21 6.88
N SER A 36 -8.01 4.65 6.46
CA SER A 36 -7.81 3.20 6.51
C SER A 36 -7.58 2.67 7.93
N GLY A 37 -7.19 3.53 8.84
CA GLY A 37 -6.82 3.13 10.19
C GLY A 37 -5.33 3.06 10.41
N LEU A 38 -4.54 3.31 9.38
CA LEU A 38 -3.08 3.27 9.45
C LEU A 38 -2.52 4.70 9.46
N ASP A 39 -1.37 4.87 10.11
CA ASP A 39 -0.68 6.17 10.15
C ASP A 39 0.46 6.18 9.14
N SER A 40 1.18 7.31 9.07
CA SER A 40 2.26 7.47 8.10
C SER A 40 3.39 6.49 8.31
N LEU A 41 3.66 6.10 9.56
CA LEU A 41 4.70 5.11 9.84
C LEU A 41 4.32 3.77 9.23
N CYS A 42 3.05 3.37 9.35
CA CYS A 42 2.57 2.14 8.75
C CYS A 42 2.73 2.16 7.23
N PHE A 43 2.41 3.28 6.59
CA PHE A 43 2.57 3.39 5.14
C PHE A 43 4.04 3.32 4.73
N ALA A 44 4.93 3.92 5.52
CA ALA A 44 6.36 3.82 5.23
C ALA A 44 6.83 2.36 5.28
N MET A 45 6.35 1.60 6.25
CA MET A 45 6.67 0.19 6.36
C MET A 45 6.11 -0.62 5.19
N ILE A 46 4.87 -0.32 4.79
CA ILE A 46 4.24 -0.99 3.67
C ILE A 46 5.05 -0.77 2.39
N VAL A 47 5.42 0.48 2.12
CA VAL A 47 6.19 0.82 0.93
C VAL A 47 7.53 0.09 0.93
N ALA A 48 8.22 0.07 2.08
CA ALA A 48 9.51 -0.61 2.18
C ALA A 48 9.39 -2.11 1.92
N ARG A 49 8.35 -2.75 2.47
CA ARG A 49 8.15 -4.18 2.28
C ARG A 49 7.77 -4.51 0.84
N LEU A 50 6.94 -3.67 0.22
CA LEU A 50 6.56 -3.90 -1.17
C LEU A 50 7.75 -3.71 -2.10
N GLU A 51 8.67 -2.80 -1.78
CA GLU A 51 9.88 -2.65 -2.56
C GLU A 51 10.71 -3.94 -2.51
N GLU A 52 10.81 -4.56 -1.36
CA GLU A 52 11.53 -5.83 -1.23
C GLU A 52 10.83 -6.95 -2.01
N GLU A 53 9.51 -7.03 -1.95
CA GLU A 53 8.76 -8.10 -2.59
C GLU A 53 8.69 -7.93 -4.10
N LEU A 54 8.45 -6.71 -4.56
CA LEU A 54 8.20 -6.44 -5.97
C LEU A 54 9.44 -5.97 -6.73
N GLY A 55 10.45 -5.51 -5.99
CA GLY A 55 11.71 -5.11 -6.60
C GLY A 55 11.73 -3.69 -7.14
N PHE A 56 10.74 -2.86 -6.82
CA PHE A 56 10.72 -1.47 -7.24
C PHE A 56 9.89 -0.63 -6.28
N ASP A 57 10.13 0.69 -6.32
CA ASP A 57 9.40 1.66 -5.52
C ASP A 57 8.79 2.71 -6.45
N PRO A 58 7.45 2.69 -6.67
CA PRO A 58 6.83 3.63 -7.61
C PRO A 58 6.88 5.08 -7.14
N PHE A 59 7.24 5.34 -5.88
CA PHE A 59 7.30 6.69 -5.33
C PHE A 59 8.72 7.26 -5.29
N ALA A 60 9.70 6.53 -5.83
CA ALA A 60 11.09 6.98 -5.82
C ALA A 60 11.35 8.14 -6.78
N ALA A 61 10.54 8.27 -7.83
CA ALA A 61 10.72 9.35 -8.80
C ALA A 61 10.26 10.68 -8.18
N THR A 62 10.97 11.77 -8.52
CA THR A 62 10.74 13.06 -7.88
C THR A 62 9.39 13.70 -8.24
N ASN A 63 8.78 13.29 -9.36
CA ASN A 63 7.54 13.88 -9.85
C ASN A 63 6.32 13.06 -9.54
N VAL A 64 6.44 12.02 -8.72
CA VAL A 64 5.31 11.14 -8.43
C VAL A 64 4.48 11.74 -7.30
N ARG A 65 3.17 11.87 -7.55
CA ARG A 65 2.24 12.31 -6.52
C ARG A 65 1.86 11.12 -5.66
N PHE A 66 1.89 11.28 -4.34
CA PHE A 66 1.45 10.22 -3.46
C PHE A 66 -0.06 10.02 -3.60
N PRO A 67 -0.53 8.78 -3.68
CA PRO A 67 -1.96 8.51 -3.90
C PRO A 67 -2.81 8.92 -2.70
N VAL A 68 -4.09 9.16 -2.96
CA VAL A 68 -5.05 9.57 -1.94
C VAL A 68 -5.90 8.38 -1.49
N THR A 69 -6.25 7.48 -2.40
CA THR A 69 -7.12 6.35 -2.09
C THR A 69 -6.37 5.04 -2.17
N VAL A 70 -6.97 4.00 -1.57
CA VAL A 70 -6.43 2.64 -1.63
C VAL A 70 -6.27 2.18 -3.08
N GLY A 71 -7.29 2.44 -3.90
CA GLY A 71 -7.24 2.05 -5.31
C GLY A 71 -6.10 2.73 -6.06
N GLU A 72 -5.90 4.02 -5.81
CA GLU A 72 -4.79 4.75 -6.43
C GLU A 72 -3.44 4.21 -5.97
N PHE A 73 -3.34 3.86 -4.69
CA PHE A 73 -2.11 3.28 -4.16
C PHE A 73 -1.78 1.96 -4.87
N ILE A 74 -2.78 1.09 -5.00
CA ILE A 74 -2.60 -0.18 -5.71
C ILE A 74 -2.23 0.05 -7.17
N GLN A 75 -2.88 1.01 -7.81
CA GLN A 75 -2.64 1.32 -9.22
C GLN A 75 -1.21 1.77 -9.46
N CYS A 76 -0.61 2.49 -8.52
CA CYS A 76 0.79 2.90 -8.65
C CYS A 76 1.71 1.69 -8.81
N TYR A 77 1.46 0.64 -8.06
CA TYR A 77 2.27 -0.58 -8.16
C TYR A 77 1.96 -1.37 -9.41
N GLU A 78 0.69 -1.41 -9.81
CA GLU A 78 0.31 -2.13 -11.03
C GLU A 78 0.86 -1.45 -12.27
N ALA A 79 0.84 -0.13 -12.30
CA ALA A 79 1.33 0.64 -13.45
C ALA A 79 2.85 0.65 -13.54
N GLY A 80 3.55 0.54 -12.42
CA GLY A 80 5.00 0.57 -12.39
C GLY A 80 5.68 -0.73 -12.78
N ARG A 81 4.89 -1.75 -13.04
CA ARG A 81 5.43 -3.07 -13.31
C ARG A 81 5.58 -3.38 -14.80
#